data_fcdf10a12788f0b7b1fc0e4d0d163167
#
_entry.id   fcdf10a12788f0b7b1fc0e4d0d163167
#
_cell.length_a   1.000
_cell.length_b   1.000
_cell.length_c   1.000
_cell.angle_alpha   90.00
_cell.angle_beta   90.00
_cell.angle_gamma   90.00
#
_symmetry.space_group_name_H-M   'P 1'
#
loop_
_entity.id
_entity.type
_entity.pdbx_description
1 polymer ?
#
loop_
_entity_poly.entity_id
_entity_poly.type
_entity_poly.pdbx_seq_one_letter_code
_entity_poly.pdbx_strand_id
1 'polypeptide(L)'
;MKSLRLIISGRVQGVGYRDWIVAEAREHGVGGWVRNRGTDEVEALLSGDDEAVDAVLAACDRGPLYARVASIVATASEPADEPILRRLPSV
;
A
#
# COMPACT_ATOMS: atom_id res chain seq x y z
N MET A 1 14.83 9.50 -2.13
CA MET A 1 13.95 8.65 -1.30
C MET A 1 12.62 9.33 -1.08
N LYS A 2 11.55 8.57 -1.15
CA LYS A 2 10.18 9.06 -1.01
C LYS A 2 9.44 8.19 0.00
N SER A 3 8.59 8.80 0.80
CA SER A 3 7.70 8.08 1.73
C SER A 3 6.30 8.65 1.61
N LEU A 4 5.33 7.77 1.37
CA LEU A 4 3.93 8.12 1.21
C LEU A 4 3.07 7.27 2.11
N ARG A 5 2.08 7.92 2.74
CA ARG A 5 1.02 7.23 3.45
C ARG A 5 -0.22 7.21 2.55
N LEU A 6 -0.78 6.03 2.33
CA LEU A 6 -1.93 5.84 1.46
C LEU A 6 -3.14 5.42 2.26
N ILE A 7 -4.28 6.00 1.94
CA ILE A 7 -5.59 5.49 2.35
C ILE A 7 -6.30 5.06 1.07
N ILE A 8 -6.49 3.77 0.93
CA ILE A 8 -7.08 3.16 -0.26
C ILE A 8 -8.47 2.69 0.14
N SER A 9 -9.50 3.21 -0.52
CA SER A 9 -10.88 2.89 -0.18
C SER A 9 -11.62 2.28 -1.36
N GLY A 10 -12.68 1.53 -1.04
CA GLY A 10 -13.49 0.81 -1.99
C GLY A 10 -13.61 -0.65 -1.59
N ARG A 11 -13.74 -1.54 -2.58
CA ARG A 11 -13.76 -2.97 -2.33
C ARG A 11 -12.32 -3.47 -2.30
N VAL A 12 -11.69 -3.29 -1.14
CA VAL A 12 -10.25 -3.57 -0.97
C VAL A 12 -9.98 -4.53 0.20
N GLN A 13 -11.01 -4.92 0.95
CA GLN A 13 -10.90 -5.95 1.99
C GLN A 13 -11.58 -7.23 1.52
N GLY A 14 -11.04 -8.38 1.96
CA GLY A 14 -11.56 -9.68 1.58
C GLY A 14 -11.29 -10.08 0.13
N VAL A 15 -10.39 -9.36 -0.55
CA VAL A 15 -10.04 -9.61 -1.96
C VAL A 15 -8.54 -9.86 -2.16
N GLY A 16 -7.78 -10.02 -1.07
CA GLY A 16 -6.34 -10.28 -1.14
C GLY A 16 -5.49 -9.04 -1.37
N TYR A 17 -6.02 -7.85 -1.09
CA TYR A 17 -5.31 -6.60 -1.39
C TYR A 17 -4.00 -6.47 -0.62
N ARG A 18 -4.01 -6.79 0.69
CA ARG A 18 -2.81 -6.65 1.52
C ARG A 18 -1.68 -7.57 1.05
N ASP A 19 -1.99 -8.83 0.75
CA ASP A 19 -0.97 -9.76 0.25
C ASP A 19 -0.47 -9.33 -1.13
N TRP A 20 -1.37 -8.82 -1.96
CA TRP A 20 -1.02 -8.33 -3.28
C TRP A 20 -0.04 -7.14 -3.21
N ILE A 21 -0.33 -6.15 -2.34
CA ILE A 21 0.54 -4.97 -2.23
C ILE A 21 1.90 -5.34 -1.60
N VAL A 22 1.93 -6.30 -0.68
CA VAL A 22 3.19 -6.80 -0.13
C VAL A 22 4.07 -7.37 -1.25
N ALA A 23 3.49 -8.18 -2.13
CA ALA A 23 4.24 -8.76 -3.24
C ALA A 23 4.73 -7.69 -4.22
N GLU A 24 3.85 -6.73 -4.57
CA GLU A 24 4.23 -5.62 -5.46
C GLU A 24 5.36 -4.78 -4.88
N ALA A 25 5.24 -4.42 -3.60
CA ALA A 25 6.24 -3.59 -2.95
C ALA A 25 7.59 -4.31 -2.86
N ARG A 26 7.59 -5.59 -2.53
CA ARG A 26 8.81 -6.39 -2.45
C ARG A 26 9.49 -6.50 -3.80
N GLU A 27 8.73 -6.65 -4.86
CA GLU A 27 9.25 -6.72 -6.22
C GLU A 27 9.98 -5.44 -6.62
N HIS A 28 9.51 -4.30 -6.13
CA HIS A 28 10.10 -2.99 -6.41
C HIS A 28 11.09 -2.51 -5.34
N GLY A 29 11.33 -3.31 -4.31
CA GLY A 29 12.23 -2.90 -3.23
C GLY A 29 11.68 -1.81 -2.33
N VAL A 30 10.36 -1.71 -2.22
CA VAL A 30 9.68 -0.71 -1.38
C VAL A 30 9.39 -1.31 -0.01
N GLY A 31 9.79 -0.62 1.05
CA GLY A 31 9.52 -1.01 2.43
C GLY A 31 8.32 -0.29 3.01
N GLY A 32 8.01 -0.58 4.26
CA GLY A 32 6.92 0.03 4.99
C GLY A 32 5.99 -1.00 5.60
N TRP A 33 4.69 -0.69 5.58
CA TRP A 33 3.69 -1.59 6.15
C TRP A 33 2.33 -1.38 5.48
N VAL A 34 1.44 -2.35 5.70
CA VAL A 34 0.06 -2.29 5.20
C VAL A 34 -0.86 -2.96 6.21
N ARG A 35 -2.07 -2.41 6.37
CA ARG A 35 -3.09 -2.97 7.25
C ARG A 35 -4.48 -2.61 6.76
N ASN A 36 -5.48 -3.41 7.14
CA ASN A 36 -6.87 -3.01 6.96
C ASN A 36 -7.22 -1.93 7.96
N ARG A 37 -8.06 -1.01 7.56
CA ARG A 37 -8.56 0.07 8.41
C ARG A 37 -10.07 0.16 8.25
N GLY A 38 -10.81 0.03 9.37
CA GLY A 38 -12.27 -0.01 9.30
C GLY A 38 -12.74 -1.23 8.49
N THR A 39 -13.79 -1.04 7.70
CA THR A 39 -14.41 -2.11 6.94
C THR A 39 -14.14 -2.04 5.44
N ASP A 40 -13.72 -0.89 4.91
CA ASP A 40 -13.61 -0.65 3.48
C ASP A 40 -12.35 0.10 3.08
N GLU A 41 -11.35 0.16 3.97
CA GLU A 41 -10.10 0.84 3.68
C GLU A 41 -8.89 -0.05 3.92
N VAL A 42 -7.84 0.21 3.16
CA VAL A 42 -6.49 -0.32 3.39
C VAL A 42 -5.58 0.89 3.58
N GLU A 43 -4.80 0.86 4.64
CA GLU A 43 -3.79 1.89 4.91
C GLU A 43 -2.43 1.32 4.65
N ALA A 44 -1.57 2.06 3.94
CA ALA A 44 -0.22 1.62 3.64
C ALA A 44 0.78 2.76 3.82
N LEU A 45 1.97 2.42 4.29
CA LEU A 45 3.12 3.31 4.28
C LEU A 45 4.13 2.72 3.32
N LEU A 46 4.48 3.47 2.28
CA LEU A 46 5.44 3.06 1.27
C LEU A 46 6.69 3.94 1.37
N SER A 47 7.86 3.31 1.44
CA SER A 47 9.12 4.04 1.57
C SER A 47 10.19 3.39 0.70
N GLY A 48 10.92 4.18 -0.07
CA GLY A 48 11.96 3.68 -0.95
C GLY A 48 12.36 4.70 -2.00
N ASP A 49 13.02 4.25 -3.05
CA ASP A 49 13.39 5.11 -4.17
C ASP A 49 12.15 5.72 -4.81
N ASP A 50 12.26 6.96 -5.27
CA ASP A 50 11.13 7.72 -5.81
C ASP A 50 10.40 6.95 -6.91
N GLU A 51 11.14 6.42 -7.89
CA GLU A 51 10.54 5.69 -9.00
C GLU A 51 9.86 4.39 -8.54
N ALA A 52 10.46 3.70 -7.56
CA ALA A 52 9.90 2.46 -7.03
C ALA A 52 8.59 2.72 -6.29
N VAL A 53 8.55 3.75 -5.43
CA VAL A 53 7.33 4.13 -4.71
C VAL A 53 6.24 4.54 -5.69
N ASP A 54 6.60 5.33 -6.70
CA ASP A 54 5.64 5.76 -7.72
C ASP A 54 5.06 4.57 -8.51
N ALA A 55 5.91 3.57 -8.81
CA ALA A 55 5.44 2.37 -9.50
C ALA A 55 4.44 1.55 -8.66
N VAL A 56 4.71 1.40 -7.36
CA VAL A 56 3.78 0.71 -6.46
C VAL A 56 2.49 1.51 -6.31
N LEU A 57 2.57 2.83 -6.16
CA LEU A 57 1.39 3.68 -6.08
C LEU A 57 0.51 3.54 -7.33
N ALA A 58 1.12 3.57 -8.51
CA ALA A 58 0.37 3.41 -9.76
C ALA A 58 -0.32 2.05 -9.83
N ALA A 59 0.35 0.98 -9.38
CA ALA A 59 -0.24 -0.35 -9.35
C ALA A 59 -1.40 -0.45 -8.36
N CYS A 60 -1.33 0.29 -7.24
CA CYS A 60 -2.38 0.30 -6.21
C CYS A 60 -3.74 0.76 -6.75
N ASP A 61 -3.74 1.63 -7.75
CA ASP A 61 -4.97 2.12 -8.38
C ASP A 61 -5.74 0.98 -9.06
N ARG A 62 -5.05 -0.04 -9.50
CA ARG A 62 -5.63 -1.25 -10.11
C ARG A 62 -5.94 -2.30 -9.06
N GLY A 63 -4.96 -2.61 -8.21
CA GLY A 63 -5.05 -3.65 -7.19
C GLY A 63 -5.15 -5.06 -7.78
N PRO A 64 -5.45 -6.06 -6.94
CA PRO A 64 -5.64 -7.43 -7.39
C PRO A 64 -6.95 -7.60 -8.17
N LEU A 65 -7.15 -8.78 -8.75
CA LEU A 65 -8.21 -9.06 -9.71
C LEU A 65 -9.61 -8.68 -9.24
N TYR A 66 -9.96 -8.95 -7.99
CA TYR A 66 -11.31 -8.71 -7.47
C TYR A 66 -11.46 -7.39 -6.73
N ALA A 67 -10.41 -6.58 -6.67
CA ALA A 67 -10.49 -5.29 -6.02
C ALA A 67 -11.23 -4.27 -6.89
N ARG A 68 -11.88 -3.31 -6.21
CA ARG A 68 -12.52 -2.16 -6.84
C ARG A 68 -12.09 -0.93 -6.07
N VAL A 69 -11.04 -0.29 -6.53
CA VAL A 69 -10.49 0.91 -5.86
C VAL A 69 -11.37 2.10 -6.23
N ALA A 70 -11.96 2.72 -5.22
CA ALA A 70 -12.78 3.91 -5.40
C ALA A 70 -11.94 5.18 -5.31
N SER A 71 -11.00 5.22 -4.35
CA SER A 71 -10.11 6.38 -4.20
C SER A 71 -8.83 5.98 -3.50
N ILE A 72 -7.77 6.76 -3.76
CA ILE A 72 -6.51 6.68 -3.02
C ILE A 72 -6.14 8.10 -2.62
N VAL A 73 -5.95 8.31 -1.32
CA VAL A 73 -5.40 9.55 -0.80
C VAL A 73 -3.96 9.28 -0.41
N ALA A 74 -3.03 9.96 -1.07
CA ALA A 74 -1.59 9.79 -0.83
C ALA A 74 -1.06 11.07 -0.18
N THR A 75 -0.37 10.94 0.96
CA THR A 75 0.20 12.05 1.70
C THR A 75 1.66 11.78 1.96
N ALA A 76 2.50 12.83 1.89
CA ALA A 76 3.90 12.70 2.26
C ALA A 76 4.01 12.27 3.73
N SER A 77 4.97 11.42 4.03
CA SER A 77 5.13 10.85 5.36
C SER A 77 6.59 10.76 5.74
N GLU A 78 6.84 10.53 7.04
CA GLU A 78 8.17 10.18 7.52
C GLU A 78 8.55 8.81 6.98
N PRO A 79 9.85 8.56 6.73
CA PRO A 79 10.30 7.25 6.27
C PRO A 79 9.96 6.17 7.30
N ALA A 80 9.61 4.98 6.79
CA ALA A 80 9.43 3.81 7.64
C ALA A 80 10.79 3.17 7.94
N ASP A 81 10.93 2.60 9.13
CA ASP A 81 12.13 1.84 9.51
C ASP A 81 12.10 0.41 8.95
N GLU A 82 11.07 0.06 8.21
CA GLU A 82 10.87 -1.29 7.68
C GLU A 82 11.48 -1.40 6.28
N PRO A 83 12.58 -2.16 6.10
CA PRO A 83 13.19 -2.30 4.76
C PRO A 83 12.36 -3.15 3.80
N ILE A 84 11.45 -3.99 4.34
CA ILE A 84 10.56 -4.85 3.57
C ILE A 84 9.13 -4.53 4.00
N LEU A 85 8.20 -4.50 3.05
CA LEU A 85 6.81 -4.22 3.39
C LEU A 85 6.21 -5.35 4.24
N ARG A 86 5.59 -4.99 5.36
CA ARG A 86 5.00 -5.94 6.31
C ARG A 86 3.50 -5.73 6.43
N ARG A 87 2.76 -6.82 6.64
CA ARG A 87 1.37 -6.72 7.04
C ARG A 87 1.30 -6.48 8.55
N LEU A 88 0.47 -5.53 8.94
CA LEU A 88 0.16 -5.26 10.35
C LEU A 88 -1.27 -5.68 10.66
N PRO A 89 -1.60 -5.90 11.97
CA PRO A 89 -2.99 -6.17 12.35
C PRO A 89 -3.92 -5.04 11.92
N SER A 90 -5.17 -5.41 11.65
CA SER A 90 -6.22 -4.44 11.29
C SER A 90 -6.53 -3.49 12.45
N VAL A 91 -6.94 -2.29 12.12
CA VAL A 91 -7.33 -1.26 13.11
C VAL A 91 -8.71 -0.71 12.85
#